data_2ac354aecc61a3f511fd29f69d5bb463
#
_entry.id   2ac354aecc61a3f511fd29f69d5bb463
#
_cell.length_a   1.000
_cell.length_b   1.000
_cell.length_c   1.000
_cell.angle_alpha   90.00
_cell.angle_beta   90.00
_cell.angle_gamma   90.00
#
_symmetry.space_group_name_H-M   'P 1'
#
loop_
_entity.id
_entity.type
_entity.pdbx_description
1 polymer ?
#
loop_
_entity_poly.entity_id
_entity_poly.type
_entity_poly.pdbx_seq_one_letter_code
_entity_poly.pdbx_strand_id
1 'polypeptide(L)'
;MFCAKCGSKLPEDTRFCGACGGMVARPAAPQAAPPVPPQPVPAQPVPAPAAAPPNRAARCSWCGSPLDAAAVSCPACGGNVSEMAVSTRSGWLQLPGRKDMARLQFGQSTCQIEGLYVPVADFNLAAGDSVYFAHHTLLWKDAALAIATMPLKGAWKRIFAGLPLIMTQAAGPGRIAFSRDLPGELIAVPIHPGQAVDVREHLFLTATGNVVYDWFQTGVWFSTRNGDETETHYPVGMFMDRFSAAGPPGLLLLHAGGNVFVRSLAPGETMLVKPTALIFKDPAVQIHLHFERPQTGFITWGSWGNRYVWLRVVGPGRVAVQSSFERLHGEARSMQGHSYATETRW
;
A
#
# COMPACT_ATOMS: atom_id res chain seq x y z
N MET A 1 17.36 43.45 33.41
CA MET A 1 18.78 43.39 33.87
C MET A 1 19.65 44.32 33.03
N PHE A 2 20.90 44.59 33.46
CA PHE A 2 21.84 45.40 32.68
C PHE A 2 23.01 44.59 32.21
N CYS A 3 23.56 44.93 31.06
CA CYS A 3 24.75 44.25 30.51
C CYS A 3 26.00 44.64 31.36
N ALA A 4 26.70 43.66 31.90
CA ALA A 4 27.90 43.87 32.70
C ALA A 4 29.08 44.47 31.89
N LYS A 5 29.05 44.41 30.56
CA LYS A 5 30.12 44.90 29.68
C LYS A 5 29.91 46.35 29.21
N CYS A 6 28.67 46.77 28.94
CA CYS A 6 28.39 48.10 28.39
C CYS A 6 27.27 48.87 29.09
N GLY A 7 26.69 48.35 30.15
CA GLY A 7 25.66 49.01 30.95
C GLY A 7 24.25 49.15 30.28
N SER A 8 24.07 48.65 29.05
CA SER A 8 22.78 48.73 28.36
C SER A 8 21.71 47.90 29.04
N LYS A 9 20.48 48.40 29.11
CA LYS A 9 19.32 47.71 29.66
C LYS A 9 18.93 46.53 28.73
N LEU A 10 18.80 45.34 29.30
CA LEU A 10 18.49 44.11 28.56
C LEU A 10 17.13 43.54 28.99
N PRO A 11 16.35 42.97 28.10
CA PRO A 11 15.20 42.12 28.44
C PRO A 11 15.63 40.88 29.25
N GLU A 12 14.73 40.34 30.05
CA GLU A 12 15.07 39.30 31.05
C GLU A 12 15.53 37.97 30.44
N ASP A 13 15.19 37.71 29.16
CA ASP A 13 15.54 36.43 28.48
C ASP A 13 16.66 36.53 27.46
N THR A 14 17.43 37.61 27.45
CA THR A 14 18.45 37.84 26.42
C THR A 14 19.75 37.09 26.73
N ARG A 15 20.24 36.28 25.80
CA ARG A 15 21.53 35.58 25.93
C ARG A 15 22.74 36.39 25.49
N PHE A 16 22.53 37.37 24.62
CA PHE A 16 23.59 38.26 24.13
C PHE A 16 23.09 39.73 24.16
N CYS A 17 23.95 40.63 24.53
CA CYS A 17 23.65 42.04 24.50
C CYS A 17 23.56 42.57 23.07
N GLY A 18 22.40 43.09 22.64
CA GLY A 18 22.23 43.63 21.29
C GLY A 18 23.08 44.88 20.99
N ALA A 19 23.61 45.56 22.02
CA ALA A 19 24.42 46.77 21.84
C ALA A 19 25.93 46.49 21.71
N CYS A 20 26.45 45.43 22.37
CA CYS A 20 27.92 45.16 22.38
C CYS A 20 28.29 43.70 22.06
N GLY A 21 27.30 42.84 21.74
CA GLY A 21 27.52 41.41 21.45
C GLY A 21 28.01 40.55 22.63
N GLY A 22 28.14 41.13 23.81
CA GLY A 22 28.66 40.43 25.02
C GLY A 22 27.64 39.39 25.51
N MET A 23 28.15 38.22 25.94
CA MET A 23 27.36 37.17 26.54
C MET A 23 26.83 37.59 27.93
N VAL A 24 25.56 37.39 28.22
CA VAL A 24 24.94 37.73 29.50
C VAL A 24 25.03 36.48 30.41
N ALA A 25 25.85 36.56 31.45
CA ALA A 25 25.91 35.49 32.44
C ALA A 25 24.63 35.45 33.27
N ARG A 26 23.95 34.30 33.24
CA ARG A 26 22.84 33.99 34.12
C ARG A 26 23.32 33.60 35.50
N PRO A 27 22.70 34.08 36.59
CA PRO A 27 22.94 33.46 37.90
C PRO A 27 22.58 31.98 37.82
N ALA A 28 23.45 31.11 38.31
CA ALA A 28 23.17 29.67 38.35
C ALA A 28 21.87 29.42 39.14
N ALA A 29 20.98 28.66 38.56
CA ALA A 29 19.79 28.19 39.24
C ALA A 29 20.21 27.37 40.48
N PRO A 30 19.46 27.46 41.60
CA PRO A 30 19.78 26.64 42.78
C PRO A 30 19.88 25.17 42.38
N GLN A 31 20.97 24.54 42.70
CA GLN A 31 21.16 23.11 42.50
C GLN A 31 20.10 22.36 43.30
N ALA A 32 19.26 21.59 42.59
CA ALA A 32 18.34 20.67 43.24
C ALA A 32 19.15 19.67 44.10
N ALA A 33 18.66 19.44 45.30
CA ALA A 33 19.24 18.46 46.21
C ALA A 33 19.40 17.07 45.50
N PRO A 34 20.44 16.30 45.82
CA PRO A 34 20.64 14.99 45.20
C PRO A 34 19.39 14.11 45.45
N PRO A 35 18.98 13.31 44.46
CA PRO A 35 17.85 12.41 44.61
C PRO A 35 18.13 11.40 45.72
N VAL A 36 17.21 11.27 46.65
CA VAL A 36 17.21 10.22 47.69
C VAL A 36 17.18 8.87 46.98
N PRO A 37 18.06 7.92 47.30
CA PRO A 37 18.02 6.60 46.69
C PRO A 37 16.63 5.95 46.89
N PRO A 38 16.05 5.33 45.85
CA PRO A 38 14.76 4.69 45.98
C PRO A 38 14.85 3.56 47.03
N GLN A 39 13.96 3.60 48.01
CA GLN A 39 13.76 2.50 48.93
C GLN A 39 13.32 1.26 48.16
N PRO A 40 13.81 0.07 48.48
CA PRO A 40 13.37 -1.15 47.84
C PRO A 40 11.87 -1.34 48.10
N VAL A 41 11.08 -1.22 47.05
CA VAL A 41 9.65 -1.55 47.07
C VAL A 41 9.56 -3.07 47.27
N PRO A 42 8.76 -3.57 48.24
CA PRO A 42 8.54 -5.00 48.39
C PRO A 42 8.03 -5.56 47.06
N ALA A 43 8.69 -6.60 46.58
CA ALA A 43 8.30 -7.27 45.35
C ALA A 43 6.87 -7.81 45.50
N GLN A 44 5.95 -7.20 44.74
CA GLN A 44 4.62 -7.76 44.60
C GLN A 44 4.73 -9.13 43.90
N PRO A 45 4.06 -10.16 44.34
CA PRO A 45 4.07 -11.45 43.65
C PRO A 45 3.57 -11.22 42.22
N VAL A 46 4.47 -11.47 41.23
CA VAL A 46 4.12 -11.46 39.82
C VAL A 46 2.99 -12.45 39.62
N PRO A 47 1.81 -12.06 39.12
CA PRO A 47 0.77 -13.04 38.81
C PRO A 47 1.36 -14.06 37.83
N ALA A 48 1.20 -15.34 38.14
CA ALA A 48 1.58 -16.41 37.22
C ALA A 48 0.97 -16.11 35.86
N PRO A 49 1.74 -16.28 34.75
CA PRO A 49 1.20 -16.06 33.43
C PRO A 49 -0.07 -16.88 33.28
N ALA A 50 -1.18 -16.20 33.01
CA ALA A 50 -2.47 -16.85 32.74
C ALA A 50 -2.24 -17.88 31.63
N ALA A 51 -2.63 -19.11 31.89
CA ALA A 51 -2.53 -20.19 30.93
C ALA A 51 -3.13 -19.73 29.62
N ALA A 52 -2.36 -19.82 28.53
CA ALA A 52 -2.79 -19.46 27.21
C ALA A 52 -4.15 -20.15 26.92
N PRO A 53 -5.12 -19.40 26.35
CA PRO A 53 -6.41 -19.99 26.02
C PRO A 53 -6.21 -21.15 25.04
N PRO A 54 -6.99 -22.27 25.18
CA PRO A 54 -6.79 -23.43 24.34
C PRO A 54 -6.98 -23.07 22.87
N ASN A 55 -5.93 -23.27 22.14
CA ASN A 55 -5.78 -23.51 20.70
C ASN A 55 -6.93 -23.03 19.78
N ARG A 56 -7.11 -21.73 19.64
CA ARG A 56 -7.67 -21.19 18.39
C ARG A 56 -6.60 -21.42 17.34
N ALA A 57 -6.92 -22.23 16.31
CA ALA A 57 -6.06 -22.37 15.15
C ALA A 57 -5.53 -21.00 14.76
N ALA A 58 -4.20 -20.81 14.84
CA ALA A 58 -3.59 -19.53 14.58
C ALA A 58 -3.96 -19.14 13.15
N ARG A 59 -4.40 -17.90 12.94
CA ARG A 59 -4.70 -17.38 11.62
C ARG A 59 -3.62 -16.40 11.21
N CYS A 60 -3.26 -16.42 9.94
CA CYS A 60 -2.34 -15.45 9.38
C CYS A 60 -2.89 -14.04 9.56
N SER A 61 -2.10 -13.15 10.17
CA SER A 61 -2.46 -11.74 10.37
C SER A 61 -2.61 -10.98 9.04
N TRP A 62 -2.05 -11.52 7.96
CA TRP A 62 -2.02 -10.88 6.64
C TRP A 62 -3.20 -11.25 5.76
N CYS A 63 -3.54 -12.54 5.69
CA CYS A 63 -4.56 -13.03 4.77
C CYS A 63 -5.71 -13.78 5.46
N GLY A 64 -5.65 -13.97 6.78
CA GLY A 64 -6.67 -14.69 7.53
C GLY A 64 -6.70 -16.21 7.35
N SER A 65 -5.82 -16.78 6.52
CA SER A 65 -5.73 -18.21 6.30
C SER A 65 -5.31 -18.95 7.58
N PRO A 66 -5.80 -20.18 7.82
CA PRO A 66 -5.39 -20.98 8.98
C PRO A 66 -3.90 -21.31 8.88
N LEU A 67 -3.23 -21.33 10.02
CA LEU A 67 -1.81 -21.60 10.16
C LEU A 67 -1.58 -22.78 11.07
N ASP A 68 -0.56 -23.59 10.74
CA ASP A 68 -0.01 -24.56 11.66
C ASP A 68 0.78 -23.87 12.78
N ALA A 69 0.73 -24.42 13.99
CA ALA A 69 1.37 -23.83 15.17
C ALA A 69 2.90 -23.66 15.03
N ALA A 70 3.54 -24.42 14.15
CA ALA A 70 4.97 -24.38 13.86
C ALA A 70 5.33 -23.61 12.59
N ALA A 71 4.35 -23.00 11.92
CA ALA A 71 4.60 -22.30 10.65
C ALA A 71 5.47 -21.06 10.87
N VAL A 72 6.57 -20.96 10.12
CA VAL A 72 7.45 -19.77 10.07
C VAL A 72 6.94 -18.75 9.03
N SER A 73 6.25 -19.25 8.00
CA SER A 73 5.61 -18.44 6.97
C SER A 73 4.23 -19.00 6.64
N CYS A 74 3.33 -18.13 6.24
CA CYS A 74 2.00 -18.54 5.81
C CYS A 74 2.06 -19.26 4.46
N PRO A 75 1.56 -20.51 4.34
CA PRO A 75 1.59 -21.23 3.06
C PRO A 75 0.66 -20.61 2.01
N ALA A 76 -0.30 -19.76 2.40
CA ALA A 76 -1.26 -19.16 1.49
C ALA A 76 -0.79 -17.81 0.93
N CYS A 77 -0.05 -17.01 1.71
CA CYS A 77 0.38 -15.67 1.26
C CYS A 77 1.89 -15.42 1.39
N GLY A 78 2.66 -16.38 1.90
CA GLY A 78 4.11 -16.24 2.10
C GLY A 78 4.51 -15.25 3.18
N GLY A 79 3.57 -14.61 3.87
CA GLY A 79 3.85 -13.67 4.95
C GLY A 79 4.60 -14.33 6.10
N ASN A 80 5.61 -13.64 6.65
CA ASN A 80 6.33 -14.13 7.81
C ASN A 80 5.42 -14.13 9.05
N VAL A 81 5.25 -15.31 9.66
CA VAL A 81 4.39 -15.50 10.82
C VAL A 81 5.11 -15.19 12.13
N SER A 82 6.44 -15.28 12.14
CA SER A 82 7.27 -15.01 13.31
C SER A 82 7.50 -13.52 13.57
N GLU A 83 7.28 -12.67 12.57
CA GLU A 83 7.34 -11.22 12.74
C GLU A 83 5.96 -10.68 13.07
N MET A 84 5.86 -10.00 14.20
CA MET A 84 4.64 -9.27 14.53
C MET A 84 4.41 -8.17 13.50
N ALA A 85 3.18 -8.07 13.02
CA ALA A 85 2.75 -6.98 12.18
C ALA A 85 3.08 -5.65 12.86
N VAL A 86 3.91 -4.83 12.22
CA VAL A 86 4.23 -3.51 12.72
C VAL A 86 3.07 -2.59 12.37
N SER A 87 2.32 -2.18 13.40
CA SER A 87 1.31 -1.14 13.23
C SER A 87 1.98 0.24 13.30
N THR A 88 1.78 1.05 12.29
CA THR A 88 2.16 2.47 12.37
C THR A 88 1.24 3.18 13.36
N ARG A 89 1.70 4.30 13.93
CA ARG A 89 0.87 5.11 14.84
C ARG A 89 -0.41 5.64 14.18
N SER A 90 -0.44 5.74 12.85
CA SER A 90 -1.61 6.12 12.06
C SER A 90 -2.54 4.95 11.72
N GLY A 91 -2.30 3.76 12.28
CA GLY A 91 -3.17 2.59 12.14
C GLY A 91 -3.01 1.80 10.83
N TRP A 92 -1.90 2.02 10.09
CA TRP A 92 -1.53 1.19 8.96
C TRP A 92 -0.72 -0.02 9.44
N LEU A 93 -0.99 -1.17 8.84
CA LEU A 93 -0.17 -2.36 9.00
C LEU A 93 0.84 -2.40 7.85
N GLN A 94 2.11 -2.31 8.16
CA GLN A 94 3.16 -2.60 7.18
C GLN A 94 3.20 -4.11 6.98
N LEU A 95 3.08 -4.56 5.73
CA LEU A 95 3.33 -5.95 5.41
C LEU A 95 4.80 -6.26 5.68
N PRO A 96 5.13 -7.37 6.36
CA PRO A 96 6.52 -7.76 6.54
C PRO A 96 7.12 -8.01 5.17
N GLY A 97 8.37 -7.57 5.00
CA GLY A 97 9.18 -7.96 3.86
C GLY A 97 9.14 -9.50 3.73
N ARG A 98 8.86 -10.00 2.54
CA ARG A 98 8.90 -11.44 2.33
C ARG A 98 10.32 -11.92 2.45
N LYS A 99 10.48 -13.06 3.11
CA LYS A 99 11.76 -13.75 3.03
C LYS A 99 11.96 -14.19 1.58
N ASP A 100 13.14 -13.96 1.07
CA ASP A 100 13.62 -14.64 -0.11
C ASP A 100 13.35 -16.15 0.01
N MET A 101 12.93 -16.79 -1.07
CA MET A 101 12.53 -18.20 -1.13
C MET A 101 11.21 -18.54 -0.39
N ALA A 102 10.31 -17.56 -0.19
CA ALA A 102 8.98 -17.84 0.34
C ALA A 102 8.19 -18.75 -0.61
N ARG A 103 7.69 -19.87 -0.10
CA ARG A 103 6.96 -20.87 -0.87
C ARG A 103 5.46 -20.79 -0.62
N LEU A 104 4.69 -20.67 -1.69
CA LEU A 104 3.24 -20.70 -1.71
C LEU A 104 2.74 -21.99 -2.34
N GLN A 105 1.62 -22.50 -1.88
CA GLN A 105 0.98 -23.68 -2.47
C GLN A 105 -0.44 -23.34 -2.93
N PHE A 106 -0.81 -23.82 -4.11
CA PHE A 106 -2.16 -23.73 -4.65
C PHE A 106 -2.46 -24.97 -5.50
N GLY A 107 -3.62 -25.57 -5.32
CA GLY A 107 -3.89 -26.85 -5.95
C GLY A 107 -2.79 -27.88 -5.63
N GLN A 108 -2.24 -28.48 -6.67
CA GLN A 108 -1.04 -29.34 -6.57
C GLN A 108 0.25 -28.62 -6.99
N SER A 109 0.14 -27.37 -7.34
CA SER A 109 1.23 -26.52 -7.80
C SER A 109 1.86 -25.71 -6.67
N THR A 110 3.06 -25.23 -6.92
CA THR A 110 3.76 -24.35 -5.98
C THR A 110 4.25 -23.11 -6.69
N CYS A 111 4.30 -21.99 -5.97
CA CYS A 111 4.96 -20.77 -6.39
C CYS A 111 6.04 -20.45 -5.37
N GLN A 112 7.25 -20.20 -5.83
CA GLN A 112 8.36 -19.73 -5.00
C GLN A 112 8.62 -18.25 -5.32
N ILE A 113 8.71 -17.42 -4.29
CA ILE A 113 9.04 -16.00 -4.44
C ILE A 113 10.52 -15.85 -4.13
N GLU A 114 11.29 -15.39 -5.10
CA GLU A 114 12.74 -15.23 -5.05
C GLU A 114 13.12 -13.78 -5.28
N GLY A 115 14.28 -13.38 -4.74
CA GLY A 115 14.83 -12.05 -4.91
C GLY A 115 14.28 -11.01 -3.93
N LEU A 116 15.16 -10.13 -3.45
CA LEU A 116 14.84 -9.12 -2.45
C LEU A 116 14.46 -7.78 -3.05
N TYR A 117 15.06 -7.37 -4.16
CA TYR A 117 14.87 -6.01 -4.73
C TYR A 117 13.86 -5.98 -5.87
N VAL A 118 13.99 -6.94 -6.80
CA VAL A 118 13.06 -7.15 -7.89
C VAL A 118 12.62 -8.61 -7.81
N PRO A 119 11.55 -8.90 -7.07
CA PRO A 119 11.17 -10.28 -6.78
C PRO A 119 10.59 -10.96 -8.01
N VAL A 120 10.83 -12.26 -8.08
CA VAL A 120 10.34 -13.17 -9.11
C VAL A 120 9.38 -14.18 -8.48
N ALA A 121 8.25 -14.42 -9.13
CA ALA A 121 7.34 -15.50 -8.78
C ALA A 121 7.59 -16.68 -9.72
N ASP A 122 8.27 -17.72 -9.25
CA ASP A 122 8.57 -18.93 -10.00
C ASP A 122 7.56 -20.03 -9.67
N PHE A 123 6.76 -20.40 -10.66
CA PHE A 123 5.71 -21.41 -10.55
C PHE A 123 6.17 -22.76 -11.08
N ASN A 124 5.91 -23.78 -10.29
CA ASN A 124 5.94 -25.16 -10.73
C ASN A 124 4.50 -25.65 -10.85
N LEU A 125 3.97 -25.62 -12.06
CA LEU A 125 2.58 -25.98 -12.35
C LEU A 125 2.46 -27.51 -12.46
N ALA A 126 1.53 -28.08 -11.72
CA ALA A 126 1.12 -29.46 -11.86
C ALA A 126 0.13 -29.63 -13.03
N ALA A 127 -0.05 -30.87 -13.49
CA ALA A 127 -1.05 -31.18 -14.51
C ALA A 127 -2.46 -30.81 -14.02
N GLY A 128 -3.21 -30.07 -14.83
CA GLY A 128 -4.55 -29.60 -14.52
C GLY A 128 -4.62 -28.24 -13.84
N ASP A 129 -3.51 -27.74 -13.29
CA ASP A 129 -3.42 -26.37 -12.79
C ASP A 129 -3.02 -25.40 -13.89
N SER A 130 -3.45 -24.16 -13.76
CA SER A 130 -3.14 -23.10 -14.71
C SER A 130 -2.98 -21.75 -14.03
N VAL A 131 -2.29 -20.86 -14.71
CA VAL A 131 -2.16 -19.45 -14.33
C VAL A 131 -2.44 -18.57 -15.54
N TYR A 132 -2.93 -17.36 -15.29
CA TYR A 132 -3.03 -16.32 -16.31
C TYR A 132 -2.32 -15.05 -15.86
N PHE A 133 -1.85 -14.27 -16.81
CA PHE A 133 -0.95 -13.15 -16.56
C PHE A 133 -1.02 -12.10 -17.67
N ALA A 134 -0.56 -10.89 -17.38
CA ALA A 134 -0.32 -9.86 -18.39
C ALA A 134 0.94 -10.24 -19.20
N HIS A 135 0.88 -10.17 -20.51
CA HIS A 135 1.95 -10.69 -21.39
C HIS A 135 3.35 -10.14 -21.08
N HIS A 136 3.44 -8.88 -20.61
CA HIS A 136 4.71 -8.22 -20.31
C HIS A 136 5.34 -8.63 -18.98
N THR A 137 4.66 -9.44 -18.17
CA THR A 137 5.18 -9.88 -16.87
C THR A 137 5.91 -11.22 -16.93
N LEU A 138 5.82 -11.93 -18.06
CA LEU A 138 6.48 -13.20 -18.25
C LEU A 138 8.00 -13.02 -18.35
N LEU A 139 8.72 -13.68 -17.45
CA LEU A 139 10.18 -13.60 -17.39
C LEU A 139 10.86 -14.80 -18.05
N TRP A 140 10.48 -16.02 -17.66
CA TRP A 140 10.92 -17.28 -18.30
C TRP A 140 9.86 -18.37 -18.19
N LYS A 141 10.00 -19.40 -18.99
CA LYS A 141 9.20 -20.60 -18.92
C LYS A 141 9.96 -21.79 -19.49
N ASP A 142 9.55 -23.01 -19.15
CA ASP A 142 10.01 -24.21 -19.84
C ASP A 142 9.64 -24.15 -21.33
N ALA A 143 10.55 -24.59 -22.20
CA ALA A 143 10.34 -24.55 -23.64
C ALA A 143 9.09 -25.34 -24.08
N ALA A 144 8.80 -26.44 -23.39
CA ALA A 144 7.65 -27.30 -23.67
C ALA A 144 6.32 -26.75 -23.13
N LEU A 145 6.33 -25.82 -22.17
CA LEU A 145 5.11 -25.27 -21.63
C LEU A 145 4.42 -24.37 -22.65
N ALA A 146 3.23 -24.73 -23.08
CA ALA A 146 2.44 -23.92 -24.01
C ALA A 146 1.78 -22.74 -23.31
N ILE A 147 1.74 -21.61 -24.01
CA ILE A 147 0.97 -20.44 -23.61
C ILE A 147 -0.11 -20.15 -24.65
N ALA A 148 -1.26 -19.70 -24.22
CA ALA A 148 -2.39 -19.36 -25.06
C ALA A 148 -2.99 -18.02 -24.67
N THR A 149 -3.68 -17.37 -25.58
CA THR A 149 -4.47 -16.19 -25.23
C THR A 149 -5.67 -16.59 -24.39
N MET A 150 -5.89 -15.88 -23.28
CA MET A 150 -7.08 -16.08 -22.47
C MET A 150 -8.26 -15.35 -23.09
N PRO A 151 -9.40 -16.03 -23.35
CA PRO A 151 -10.60 -15.37 -23.82
C PRO A 151 -11.20 -14.50 -22.71
N LEU A 152 -11.20 -13.19 -22.92
CA LEU A 152 -11.81 -12.22 -21.98
C LEU A 152 -13.25 -11.98 -22.33
N LYS A 153 -14.15 -12.17 -21.37
CA LYS A 153 -15.54 -11.75 -21.51
C LYS A 153 -15.60 -10.21 -21.64
N GLY A 154 -16.25 -9.71 -22.71
CA GLY A 154 -16.36 -8.26 -22.94
C GLY A 154 -15.10 -7.56 -23.44
N ALA A 155 -14.09 -8.28 -23.91
CA ALA A 155 -12.85 -7.74 -24.47
C ALA A 155 -13.07 -6.67 -25.54
N TRP A 156 -14.11 -6.80 -26.36
CA TRP A 156 -14.48 -5.83 -27.38
C TRP A 156 -14.69 -4.41 -26.85
N LYS A 157 -15.27 -4.26 -25.65
CA LYS A 157 -15.47 -2.94 -25.04
C LYS A 157 -14.15 -2.27 -24.67
N ARG A 158 -13.13 -3.04 -24.25
CA ARG A 158 -11.78 -2.51 -23.98
C ARG A 158 -11.03 -2.17 -25.26
N ILE A 159 -11.14 -2.99 -26.28
CA ILE A 159 -10.53 -2.74 -27.59
C ILE A 159 -11.07 -1.43 -28.18
N PHE A 160 -12.39 -1.19 -28.09
CA PHE A 160 -13.00 0.08 -28.51
C PHE A 160 -12.55 1.28 -27.65
N ALA A 161 -12.15 1.05 -26.42
CA ALA A 161 -11.59 2.09 -25.54
C ALA A 161 -10.09 2.32 -25.79
N GLY A 162 -9.48 1.67 -26.79
CA GLY A 162 -8.06 1.81 -27.13
C GLY A 162 -7.11 1.13 -26.15
N LEU A 163 -7.61 0.20 -25.32
CA LEU A 163 -6.85 -0.49 -24.28
C LEU A 163 -6.73 -1.99 -24.60
N PRO A 164 -5.72 -2.42 -25.38
CA PRO A 164 -5.48 -3.83 -25.61
C PRO A 164 -4.94 -4.47 -24.33
N LEU A 165 -5.78 -5.12 -23.55
CA LEU A 165 -5.34 -6.03 -22.51
C LEU A 165 -5.27 -7.43 -23.12
N ILE A 166 -4.08 -7.91 -23.43
CA ILE A 166 -3.84 -9.28 -23.81
C ILE A 166 -3.51 -10.06 -22.55
N MET A 167 -4.48 -10.83 -22.07
CA MET A 167 -4.24 -11.84 -21.04
C MET A 167 -3.75 -13.12 -21.68
N THR A 168 -2.72 -13.66 -21.11
CA THR A 168 -2.12 -14.93 -21.53
C THR A 168 -2.34 -15.95 -20.43
N GLN A 169 -2.57 -17.21 -20.82
CA GLN A 169 -2.75 -18.33 -19.91
C GLN A 169 -1.68 -19.38 -20.17
N ALA A 170 -1.19 -20.02 -19.11
CA ALA A 170 -0.35 -21.20 -19.18
C ALA A 170 -0.98 -22.32 -18.36
N ALA A 171 -0.96 -23.56 -18.90
CA ALA A 171 -1.45 -24.75 -18.20
C ALA A 171 -0.30 -25.73 -18.01
N GLY A 172 -0.17 -26.28 -16.79
CA GLY A 172 0.84 -27.27 -16.46
C GLY A 172 0.65 -28.62 -17.17
N PRO A 173 1.64 -29.51 -17.11
CA PRO A 173 2.80 -29.42 -16.22
C PRO A 173 3.95 -28.58 -16.80
N GLY A 174 4.73 -27.92 -15.91
CA GLY A 174 5.94 -27.20 -16.28
C GLY A 174 6.20 -25.98 -15.43
N ARG A 175 7.33 -25.33 -15.66
CA ARG A 175 7.74 -24.12 -14.91
C ARG A 175 7.51 -22.86 -15.70
N ILE A 176 7.12 -21.82 -14.99
CA ILE A 176 6.91 -20.48 -15.55
C ILE A 176 7.13 -19.43 -14.47
N ALA A 177 7.82 -18.35 -14.81
CA ALA A 177 8.12 -17.30 -13.86
C ALA A 177 7.71 -15.90 -14.34
N PHE A 178 7.34 -15.09 -13.38
CA PHE A 178 6.83 -13.74 -13.59
C PHE A 178 7.61 -12.75 -12.76
N SER A 179 7.90 -11.60 -13.34
CA SER A 179 8.46 -10.46 -12.66
C SER A 179 7.94 -9.18 -13.29
N ARG A 180 8.01 -8.14 -12.53
CA ARG A 180 7.90 -6.79 -13.05
C ARG A 180 9.28 -6.17 -12.96
N ASP A 181 9.74 -5.54 -14.01
CA ASP A 181 11.06 -4.91 -14.17
C ASP A 181 11.31 -3.71 -13.24
N LEU A 182 10.61 -3.63 -12.12
CA LEU A 182 10.66 -2.54 -11.15
C LEU A 182 10.95 -3.05 -9.74
N PRO A 183 11.75 -2.31 -8.94
CA PRO A 183 11.94 -2.60 -7.53
C PRO A 183 10.62 -2.52 -6.74
N GLY A 184 10.46 -3.43 -5.77
CA GLY A 184 9.28 -3.41 -4.93
C GLY A 184 8.98 -4.76 -4.29
N GLU A 185 7.74 -4.95 -3.90
CA GLU A 185 7.27 -6.16 -3.23
C GLU A 185 6.26 -6.92 -4.07
N LEU A 186 6.35 -8.25 -4.04
CA LEU A 186 5.28 -9.14 -4.50
C LEU A 186 4.27 -9.34 -3.37
N ILE A 187 3.01 -9.09 -3.68
CA ILE A 187 1.91 -9.29 -2.75
C ILE A 187 1.13 -10.51 -3.21
N ALA A 188 1.05 -11.55 -2.37
CA ALA A 188 0.14 -12.65 -2.59
C ALA A 188 -1.17 -12.37 -1.86
N VAL A 189 -2.25 -12.34 -2.60
CA VAL A 189 -3.61 -12.14 -2.09
C VAL A 189 -4.41 -13.42 -2.34
N PRO A 190 -4.61 -14.26 -1.30
CA PRO A 190 -5.55 -15.35 -1.40
C PRO A 190 -6.96 -14.79 -1.54
N ILE A 191 -7.71 -15.29 -2.53
CA ILE A 191 -9.10 -14.93 -2.75
C ILE A 191 -9.94 -16.16 -2.43
N HIS A 192 -10.72 -16.06 -1.35
CA HIS A 192 -11.63 -17.14 -0.95
C HIS A 192 -12.97 -17.05 -1.70
N PRO A 193 -13.75 -18.13 -1.74
CA PRO A 193 -15.07 -18.13 -2.36
C PRO A 193 -15.95 -16.98 -1.83
N GLY A 194 -16.57 -16.25 -2.75
CA GLY A 194 -17.40 -15.09 -2.43
C GLY A 194 -16.63 -13.81 -2.11
N GLN A 195 -15.30 -13.84 -2.10
CA GLN A 195 -14.48 -12.64 -1.97
C GLN A 195 -14.09 -12.07 -3.33
N ALA A 196 -13.90 -10.77 -3.36
CA ALA A 196 -13.34 -10.06 -4.49
C ALA A 196 -12.39 -8.95 -4.02
N VAL A 197 -11.51 -8.54 -4.92
CA VAL A 197 -10.54 -7.46 -4.72
C VAL A 197 -10.49 -6.62 -5.97
N ASP A 198 -10.57 -5.30 -5.81
CA ASP A 198 -10.43 -4.32 -6.88
C ASP A 198 -9.00 -3.79 -6.89
N VAL A 199 -8.28 -4.01 -7.96
CA VAL A 199 -6.86 -3.70 -8.13
C VAL A 199 -6.68 -2.54 -9.09
N ARG A 200 -5.82 -1.59 -8.76
CA ARG A 200 -5.44 -0.50 -9.65
C ARG A 200 -4.75 -1.05 -10.91
N GLU A 201 -5.04 -0.45 -12.04
CA GLU A 201 -4.39 -0.78 -13.33
C GLU A 201 -2.86 -0.93 -13.20
N HIS A 202 -2.28 -1.83 -13.98
CA HIS A 202 -0.85 -2.08 -14.10
C HIS A 202 -0.16 -2.71 -12.87
N LEU A 203 -0.89 -3.12 -11.84
CA LEU A 203 -0.30 -3.79 -10.66
C LEU A 203 -0.49 -5.30 -10.66
N PHE A 204 -1.33 -5.80 -11.56
CA PHE A 204 -1.55 -7.22 -11.76
C PHE A 204 -0.31 -7.91 -12.34
N LEU A 205 0.12 -8.99 -11.70
CA LEU A 205 1.23 -9.82 -12.17
C LEU A 205 0.73 -11.13 -12.77
N THR A 206 0.09 -11.94 -11.94
CA THR A 206 -0.45 -13.25 -12.33
C THR A 206 -1.52 -13.72 -11.35
N ALA A 207 -2.41 -14.60 -11.78
CA ALA A 207 -3.36 -15.27 -10.90
C ALA A 207 -3.55 -16.75 -11.32
N THR A 208 -3.98 -17.58 -10.38
CA THR A 208 -4.34 -18.97 -10.64
C THR A 208 -5.61 -19.05 -11.48
N GLY A 209 -5.74 -20.08 -12.31
CA GLY A 209 -6.81 -20.21 -13.31
C GLY A 209 -8.23 -20.25 -12.75
N ASN A 210 -8.39 -20.49 -11.44
CA ASN A 210 -9.68 -20.47 -10.75
C ASN A 210 -10.08 -19.09 -10.23
N VAL A 211 -9.23 -18.07 -10.35
CA VAL A 211 -9.57 -16.68 -10.09
C VAL A 211 -10.26 -16.10 -11.32
N VAL A 212 -11.43 -15.54 -11.13
CA VAL A 212 -12.22 -14.89 -12.18
C VAL A 212 -11.76 -13.44 -12.31
N TYR A 213 -11.41 -13.04 -13.52
CA TYR A 213 -11.05 -11.68 -13.88
C TYR A 213 -12.26 -10.94 -14.48
N ASP A 214 -12.47 -9.75 -13.99
CA ASP A 214 -13.41 -8.76 -14.52
C ASP A 214 -12.79 -7.37 -14.41
N TRP A 215 -13.46 -6.35 -14.93
CA TRP A 215 -12.99 -4.98 -14.87
C TRP A 215 -14.16 -4.01 -14.93
N PHE A 216 -13.98 -2.81 -14.39
CA PHE A 216 -14.98 -1.76 -14.40
C PHE A 216 -14.33 -0.39 -14.53
N GLN A 217 -15.09 0.58 -15.02
CA GLN A 217 -14.64 1.96 -15.13
C GLN A 217 -14.65 2.62 -13.76
N THR A 218 -13.55 3.30 -13.38
CA THR A 218 -13.39 3.87 -12.03
C THR A 218 -14.31 5.06 -11.79
N GLY A 219 -14.63 5.84 -12.83
CA GLY A 219 -15.32 7.11 -12.69
C GLY A 219 -14.51 8.20 -11.95
N VAL A 220 -13.24 7.93 -11.63
CA VAL A 220 -12.35 8.84 -10.88
C VAL A 220 -11.43 9.56 -11.85
N TRP A 221 -11.77 10.78 -12.19
CA TRP A 221 -11.00 11.59 -13.13
C TRP A 221 -11.11 13.08 -12.79
N PHE A 222 -10.16 13.86 -13.29
CA PHE A 222 -10.21 15.32 -13.27
C PHE A 222 -9.58 15.87 -14.54
N SER A 223 -9.86 17.12 -14.87
CA SER A 223 -9.21 17.79 -16.01
C SER A 223 -8.41 18.99 -15.54
N THR A 224 -7.32 19.26 -16.27
CA THR A 224 -6.53 20.47 -16.17
C THR A 224 -6.63 21.23 -17.48
N ARG A 225 -6.63 22.55 -17.41
CA ARG A 225 -6.61 23.41 -18.59
C ARG A 225 -5.30 24.18 -18.64
N ASN A 226 -4.64 24.13 -19.79
CA ASN A 226 -3.43 24.87 -20.07
C ASN A 226 -3.63 25.67 -21.38
N GLY A 227 -3.96 26.97 -21.22
CA GLY A 227 -4.40 27.76 -22.37
C GLY A 227 -5.72 27.22 -22.92
N ASP A 228 -5.73 26.85 -24.20
CA ASP A 228 -6.90 26.28 -24.88
C ASP A 228 -6.97 24.74 -24.83
N GLU A 229 -5.91 24.10 -24.35
CA GLU A 229 -5.86 22.64 -24.24
C GLU A 229 -6.43 22.18 -22.91
N THR A 230 -7.30 21.14 -22.96
CA THR A 230 -7.86 20.44 -21.81
C THR A 230 -7.28 19.04 -21.77
N GLU A 231 -6.58 18.71 -20.69
CA GLU A 231 -6.02 17.38 -20.44
C GLU A 231 -6.84 16.66 -19.36
N THR A 232 -7.23 15.41 -19.62
CA THR A 232 -7.97 14.58 -18.67
C THR A 232 -7.03 13.60 -18.00
N HIS A 233 -7.09 13.53 -16.68
CA HIS A 233 -6.23 12.70 -15.84
C HIS A 233 -7.06 11.63 -15.12
N TYR A 234 -6.56 10.40 -15.12
CA TYR A 234 -7.14 9.25 -14.42
C TYR A 234 -6.18 8.77 -13.32
N PRO A 235 -6.23 9.37 -12.13
CA PRO A 235 -5.20 9.20 -11.11
C PRO A 235 -5.11 7.81 -10.49
N VAL A 236 -6.16 6.99 -10.63
CA VAL A 236 -6.20 5.57 -10.22
C VAL A 236 -6.31 4.61 -11.40
N GLY A 237 -6.15 5.13 -12.65
CA GLY A 237 -6.47 4.44 -13.88
C GLY A 237 -7.89 4.74 -14.36
N MET A 238 -8.14 4.59 -15.66
CA MET A 238 -9.48 4.68 -16.24
C MET A 238 -10.34 3.49 -15.79
N PHE A 239 -9.70 2.34 -15.60
CA PHE A 239 -10.32 1.11 -15.17
C PHE A 239 -9.68 0.59 -13.88
N MET A 240 -10.39 -0.28 -13.18
CA MET A 240 -9.85 -1.15 -12.14
C MET A 240 -10.14 -2.59 -12.51
N ASP A 241 -9.17 -3.44 -12.20
CA ASP A 241 -9.27 -4.87 -12.39
C ASP A 241 -9.92 -5.51 -11.17
N ARG A 242 -10.98 -6.29 -11.36
CA ARG A 242 -11.65 -7.03 -10.28
C ARG A 242 -11.33 -8.50 -10.38
N PHE A 243 -10.80 -9.03 -9.29
CA PHE A 243 -10.49 -10.45 -9.15
C PHE A 243 -11.40 -11.07 -8.09
N SER A 244 -12.01 -12.21 -8.41
CA SER A 244 -12.92 -12.91 -7.51
C SER A 244 -12.76 -14.43 -7.61
N ALA A 245 -13.22 -15.17 -6.62
CA ALA A 245 -13.27 -16.63 -6.66
C ALA A 245 -14.70 -17.11 -6.38
N ALA A 246 -15.25 -17.88 -7.32
CA ALA A 246 -16.57 -18.49 -7.19
C ALA A 246 -16.50 -19.93 -6.67
N GLY A 247 -15.35 -20.59 -6.85
CA GLY A 247 -15.07 -21.97 -6.47
C GLY A 247 -14.00 -22.10 -5.38
N PRO A 248 -13.03 -23.02 -5.52
CA PRO A 248 -11.95 -23.15 -4.56
C PRO A 248 -11.13 -21.86 -4.42
N PRO A 249 -10.46 -21.65 -3.29
CA PRO A 249 -9.61 -20.48 -3.10
C PRO A 249 -8.57 -20.35 -4.20
N GLY A 250 -8.39 -19.14 -4.71
CA GLY A 250 -7.41 -18.80 -5.71
C GLY A 250 -6.31 -17.90 -5.15
N LEU A 251 -5.22 -17.78 -5.90
CA LEU A 251 -4.09 -16.94 -5.56
C LEU A 251 -3.93 -15.84 -6.62
N LEU A 252 -3.92 -14.60 -6.16
CA LEU A 252 -3.62 -13.42 -6.95
C LEU A 252 -2.27 -12.87 -6.52
N LEU A 253 -1.37 -12.64 -7.46
CA LEU A 253 -0.09 -11.97 -7.22
C LEU A 253 -0.12 -10.58 -7.84
N LEU A 254 0.25 -9.60 -7.03
CA LEU A 254 0.37 -8.20 -7.41
C LEU A 254 1.82 -7.75 -7.19
N HIS A 255 2.24 -6.77 -7.97
CA HIS A 255 3.50 -6.08 -7.74
C HIS A 255 3.24 -4.65 -7.26
N ALA A 256 3.93 -4.24 -6.19
CA ALA A 256 3.86 -2.90 -5.64
C ALA A 256 5.25 -2.26 -5.58
N GLY A 257 5.32 -0.96 -5.80
CA GLY A 257 6.55 -0.19 -5.65
C GLY A 257 6.89 0.11 -4.18
N GLY A 258 8.11 -0.23 -3.75
CA GLY A 258 8.53 -0.03 -2.36
C GLY A 258 7.76 -0.91 -1.37
N ASN A 259 7.55 -0.40 -0.16
CA ASN A 259 6.87 -1.12 0.92
C ASN A 259 5.35 -1.04 0.78
N VAL A 260 4.66 -2.06 1.29
CA VAL A 260 3.20 -2.17 1.24
C VAL A 260 2.60 -1.96 2.61
N PHE A 261 1.56 -1.14 2.65
CA PHE A 261 0.80 -0.84 3.86
C PHE A 261 -0.68 -1.16 3.62
N VAL A 262 -1.28 -1.90 4.55
CA VAL A 262 -2.70 -2.28 4.49
C VAL A 262 -3.43 -1.69 5.69
N ARG A 263 -4.63 -1.20 5.47
CA ARG A 263 -5.52 -0.73 6.53
C ARG A 263 -6.93 -1.26 6.30
N SER A 264 -7.55 -1.74 7.38
CA SER A 264 -8.97 -2.05 7.41
C SER A 264 -9.72 -0.84 7.94
N LEU A 265 -10.66 -0.34 7.15
CA LEU A 265 -11.51 0.79 7.50
C LEU A 265 -12.84 0.29 8.06
N ALA A 266 -13.28 0.87 9.16
CA ALA A 266 -14.60 0.64 9.69
C ALA A 266 -15.69 1.28 8.79
N PRO A 267 -16.97 0.88 8.92
CA PRO A 267 -18.05 1.54 8.19
C PRO A 267 -18.05 3.06 8.42
N GLY A 268 -18.00 3.83 7.33
CA GLY A 268 -17.95 5.30 7.36
C GLY A 268 -16.60 5.91 7.73
N GLU A 269 -15.62 5.11 8.14
CA GLU A 269 -14.26 5.59 8.36
C GLU A 269 -13.68 6.11 7.05
N THR A 270 -13.09 7.30 7.10
CA THR A 270 -12.58 7.99 5.91
C THR A 270 -11.10 8.30 6.07
N MET A 271 -10.34 8.13 4.99
CA MET A 271 -8.93 8.48 4.90
C MET A 271 -8.60 9.10 3.54
N LEU A 272 -7.60 9.97 3.53
CA LEU A 272 -7.03 10.53 2.30
C LEU A 272 -5.70 9.84 1.99
N VAL A 273 -5.56 9.31 0.78
CA VAL A 273 -4.34 8.68 0.29
C VAL A 273 -3.93 9.28 -1.05
N LYS A 274 -2.66 9.20 -1.41
CA LYS A 274 -2.24 9.57 -2.77
C LYS A 274 -2.89 8.60 -3.77
N PRO A 275 -3.55 9.10 -4.83
CA PRO A 275 -4.26 8.23 -5.77
C PRO A 275 -3.36 7.19 -6.40
N THR A 276 -2.15 7.59 -6.83
CA THR A 276 -1.16 6.71 -7.47
C THR A 276 -0.49 5.74 -6.51
N ALA A 277 -0.67 5.91 -5.19
CA ALA A 277 -0.21 4.96 -4.19
C ALA A 277 -1.19 3.80 -3.95
N LEU A 278 -2.46 3.90 -4.40
CA LEU A 278 -3.42 2.82 -4.25
C LEU A 278 -2.93 1.56 -4.96
N ILE A 279 -2.96 0.42 -4.27
CA ILE A 279 -2.69 -0.90 -4.84
C ILE A 279 -4.01 -1.61 -5.12
N PHE A 280 -4.75 -1.88 -4.05
CA PHE A 280 -6.05 -2.52 -4.12
C PHE A 280 -6.98 -2.02 -3.02
N LYS A 281 -8.25 -2.29 -3.20
CA LYS A 281 -9.31 -2.09 -2.21
C LYS A 281 -10.28 -3.26 -2.22
N ASP A 282 -10.95 -3.51 -1.10
CA ASP A 282 -12.13 -4.37 -1.11
C ASP A 282 -13.29 -3.68 -1.85
N PRO A 283 -14.19 -4.42 -2.52
CA PRO A 283 -15.26 -3.83 -3.33
C PRO A 283 -16.18 -2.84 -2.58
N ALA A 284 -16.40 -3.08 -1.27
CA ALA A 284 -17.24 -2.22 -0.43
C ALA A 284 -16.60 -0.86 -0.11
N VAL A 285 -15.28 -0.72 -0.26
CA VAL A 285 -14.59 0.56 -0.06
C VAL A 285 -14.92 1.50 -1.21
N GLN A 286 -15.48 2.65 -0.89
CA GLN A 286 -15.77 3.71 -1.86
C GLN A 286 -14.54 4.62 -2.05
N ILE A 287 -14.37 5.14 -3.25
CA ILE A 287 -13.27 6.05 -3.60
C ILE A 287 -13.80 7.29 -4.31
N HIS A 288 -13.30 8.45 -3.90
CA HIS A 288 -13.68 9.75 -4.47
C HIS A 288 -12.46 10.66 -4.56
N LEU A 289 -12.44 11.59 -5.50
CA LEU A 289 -11.43 12.64 -5.52
C LEU A 289 -11.72 13.69 -4.46
N HIS A 290 -10.65 14.14 -3.80
CA HIS A 290 -10.67 15.26 -2.87
C HIS A 290 -9.53 16.22 -3.19
N PHE A 291 -9.88 17.50 -3.36
CA PHE A 291 -8.91 18.56 -3.66
C PHE A 291 -8.73 19.42 -2.42
N GLU A 292 -7.49 19.55 -2.00
CA GLU A 292 -7.12 20.34 -0.84
C GLU A 292 -6.18 21.47 -1.25
N ARG A 293 -6.42 22.65 -0.72
CA ARG A 293 -5.49 23.78 -0.83
C ARG A 293 -4.75 23.91 0.49
N PRO A 294 -3.41 24.07 0.46
CA PRO A 294 -2.68 24.41 1.69
C PRO A 294 -3.25 25.69 2.26
N GLN A 295 -3.42 25.73 3.57
CA GLN A 295 -3.75 26.97 4.26
C GLN A 295 -2.50 27.86 4.21
N THR A 296 -2.54 28.91 3.40
CA THR A 296 -1.47 29.90 3.32
C THR A 296 -1.77 31.02 4.29
N GLY A 297 -0.81 31.33 5.17
CA GLY A 297 -0.84 32.57 5.94
C GLY A 297 -0.78 33.79 4.99
N PHE A 298 -1.16 34.94 5.50
CA PHE A 298 -1.43 36.23 4.81
C PHE A 298 -0.36 36.77 3.81
N ILE A 299 0.80 36.12 3.65
CA ILE A 299 1.96 36.71 2.96
C ILE A 299 2.22 36.15 1.55
N THR A 300 1.50 35.11 1.09
CA THR A 300 1.74 34.54 -0.24
C THR A 300 0.64 34.90 -1.25
N TRP A 301 0.58 36.16 -1.60
CA TRP A 301 -0.07 36.62 -2.81
C TRP A 301 0.85 36.32 -4.00
N GLY A 302 0.48 35.38 -4.80
CA GLY A 302 1.12 35.12 -6.07
C GLY A 302 1.38 33.66 -6.31
N SER A 303 0.65 33.08 -7.25
CA SER A 303 0.96 31.89 -8.07
C SER A 303 1.26 30.53 -7.42
N TRP A 304 1.06 30.34 -6.14
CA TRP A 304 1.16 29.00 -5.53
C TRP A 304 -0.20 28.29 -5.58
N GLY A 305 -0.64 28.01 -6.81
CA GLY A 305 -1.91 27.31 -7.06
C GLY A 305 -1.83 25.81 -6.86
N ASN A 306 -0.85 25.31 -6.13
CA ASN A 306 -0.68 23.88 -5.91
C ASN A 306 -1.82 23.33 -5.05
N ARG A 307 -2.76 22.67 -5.67
CA ARG A 307 -3.78 21.86 -5.00
C ARG A 307 -3.23 20.48 -4.80
N TYR A 308 -3.39 19.93 -3.61
CA TYR A 308 -3.19 18.51 -3.39
C TYR A 308 -4.38 17.74 -3.97
N VAL A 309 -4.10 16.71 -4.75
CA VAL A 309 -5.08 15.75 -5.21
C VAL A 309 -4.99 14.53 -4.31
N TRP A 310 -6.06 14.24 -3.62
CA TRP A 310 -6.21 13.08 -2.76
C TRP A 310 -7.25 12.11 -3.31
N LEU A 311 -7.07 10.86 -3.03
CA LEU A 311 -8.12 9.86 -3.11
C LEU A 311 -8.71 9.70 -1.71
N ARG A 312 -9.96 10.13 -1.55
CA ARG A 312 -10.75 9.89 -0.34
C ARG A 312 -11.27 8.48 -0.40
N VAL A 313 -10.82 7.63 0.52
CA VAL A 313 -11.28 6.25 0.67
C VAL A 313 -12.22 6.16 1.86
N VAL A 314 -13.36 5.47 1.70
CA VAL A 314 -14.41 5.35 2.71
C VAL A 314 -14.74 3.87 2.92
N GLY A 315 -14.59 3.38 4.15
CA GLY A 315 -14.92 2.00 4.53
C GLY A 315 -16.41 1.65 4.46
N PRO A 316 -16.76 0.38 4.59
CA PRO A 316 -15.97 -0.67 5.23
C PRO A 316 -15.06 -1.44 4.25
N GLY A 317 -13.93 -1.96 4.74
CA GLY A 317 -13.08 -2.89 4.02
C GLY A 317 -11.60 -2.54 4.04
N ARG A 318 -10.79 -3.37 3.40
CA ARG A 318 -9.34 -3.18 3.32
C ARG A 318 -8.99 -2.24 2.17
N VAL A 319 -7.96 -1.44 2.40
CA VAL A 319 -7.26 -0.66 1.39
C VAL A 319 -5.76 -0.91 1.54
N ALA A 320 -5.08 -1.09 0.42
CA ALA A 320 -3.63 -1.25 0.38
C ALA A 320 -2.98 -0.13 -0.43
N VAL A 321 -1.87 0.37 0.08
CA VAL A 321 -1.08 1.42 -0.56
C VAL A 321 0.39 1.05 -0.61
N GLN A 322 1.10 1.55 -1.62
CA GLN A 322 2.54 1.43 -1.80
C GLN A 322 3.26 2.72 -1.40
N SER A 323 4.49 2.59 -0.90
CA SER A 323 5.29 3.75 -0.48
C SER A 323 5.96 4.46 -1.65
N SER A 324 6.21 3.79 -2.75
CA SER A 324 6.69 4.39 -4.00
C SER A 324 5.49 4.68 -4.91
N PHE A 325 5.26 5.93 -5.23
CA PHE A 325 4.15 6.36 -6.04
C PHE A 325 4.57 7.43 -7.04
N GLU A 326 3.92 7.47 -8.18
CA GLU A 326 4.17 8.47 -9.21
C GLU A 326 3.54 9.81 -8.82
N ARG A 327 4.23 10.89 -9.19
CA ARG A 327 3.64 12.23 -9.10
C ARG A 327 2.58 12.37 -10.19
N LEU A 328 1.42 12.88 -9.81
CA LEU A 328 0.41 13.22 -10.80
C LEU A 328 0.92 14.37 -11.68
N HIS A 329 0.84 14.19 -13.00
CA HIS A 329 1.03 15.29 -13.93
C HIS A 329 0.03 16.40 -13.61
N GLY A 330 0.51 17.60 -13.30
CA GLY A 330 -0.32 18.74 -12.91
C GLY A 330 -0.20 19.18 -11.44
N GLU A 331 0.32 18.33 -10.52
CA GLU A 331 0.62 18.79 -9.14
C GLU A 331 1.68 19.90 -9.08
N ALA A 332 2.54 20.02 -10.12
CA ALA A 332 3.62 21.02 -10.21
C ALA A 332 3.28 22.23 -11.09
N ARG A 333 2.13 22.26 -11.74
CA ARG A 333 1.69 23.39 -12.58
C ARG A 333 0.40 23.98 -12.02
N SER A 334 0.22 25.28 -12.11
CA SER A 334 -0.99 25.97 -11.68
C SER A 334 -2.21 25.29 -12.31
N MET A 335 -2.95 24.52 -11.50
CA MET A 335 -4.23 23.98 -11.93
C MET A 335 -5.22 25.12 -12.08
N GLN A 336 -5.28 25.73 -13.23
CA GLN A 336 -6.42 26.50 -13.67
C GLN A 336 -7.37 25.49 -14.31
N GLY A 337 -8.34 24.97 -13.56
CA GLY A 337 -9.24 24.01 -14.14
C GLY A 337 -10.48 23.76 -13.27
N HIS A 338 -11.58 23.46 -13.94
CA HIS A 338 -12.78 22.95 -13.31
C HIS A 338 -12.58 21.45 -13.08
N SER A 339 -12.62 21.02 -11.82
CA SER A 339 -12.64 19.62 -11.47
C SER A 339 -14.08 19.16 -11.33
N TYR A 340 -14.44 18.12 -12.04
CA TYR A 340 -15.70 17.41 -11.82
C TYR A 340 -15.39 16.13 -11.07
N ALA A 341 -15.79 16.07 -9.81
CA ALA A 341 -15.86 14.82 -9.10
C ALA A 341 -17.22 14.21 -9.39
N THR A 342 -17.27 13.13 -10.11
CA THR A 342 -18.48 12.32 -10.21
C THR A 342 -18.57 11.42 -9.00
N GLU A 343 -19.55 11.67 -8.12
CA GLU A 343 -19.95 10.66 -7.15
C GLU A 343 -20.57 9.52 -7.96
N THR A 344 -19.84 8.42 -8.11
CA THR A 344 -20.43 7.18 -8.62
C THR A 344 -21.28 6.59 -7.50
N ARG A 345 -22.58 6.87 -7.53
CA ARG A 345 -23.56 6.06 -6.80
C ARG A 345 -23.77 4.78 -7.61
N TRP A 346 -23.46 3.65 -7.00
CA TRP A 346 -23.86 2.32 -7.42
C TRP A 346 -25.04 1.86 -6.58
#